data_64a756ca76a20bb09fa7b624f939d8c5
#
_entry.id   64a756ca76a20bb09fa7b624f939d8c5
#
_cell.length_a   1.000
_cell.length_b   1.000
_cell.length_c   1.000
_cell.angle_alpha   90.00
_cell.angle_beta   90.00
_cell.angle_gamma   90.00
#
_symmetry.space_group_name_H-M   'P 1'
#
loop_
_entity.id
_entity.type
_entity.pdbx_description
1 polymer ?
#
loop_
_entity_poly.entity_id
_entity_poly.type
_entity_poly.pdbx_seq_one_letter_code
_entity_poly.pdbx_strand_id
1 'polypeptide(L)'
;SMVQAKDSLIYGLSQMKPGDLFNVIRFDDTMDQLFADAVSADRENIERAKAFVDGLNANGGTEMIPPMRAALLDSHASDTSHLRQVVFLTDGAIGNEEQLFATISKGLGRSRVFMVGIGSAPNSYLMTRAAELGRGTFTHIGEAAEVTARMQDLFGKIGSPVVTELKAELVGNAARITPDMLPDLYRGE
;
A
#
# COMPACT_ATOMS: atom_id res chain seq x y z
N SER A 1 14.75 7.00 -8.98
CA SER A 1 13.56 6.54 -8.22
C SER A 1 12.26 6.60 -9.05
N MET A 2 12.02 7.68 -9.83
CA MET A 2 10.77 7.79 -10.62
C MET A 2 10.57 6.65 -11.63
N VAL A 3 11.61 6.19 -12.32
CA VAL A 3 11.54 5.02 -13.22
C VAL A 3 11.07 3.80 -12.45
N GLN A 4 11.71 3.49 -11.32
CA GLN A 4 11.34 2.36 -10.46
C GLN A 4 9.89 2.47 -9.96
N ALA A 5 9.43 3.67 -9.60
CA ALA A 5 8.05 3.90 -9.17
C ALA A 5 7.06 3.61 -10.30
N LYS A 6 7.30 4.13 -11.49
CA LYS A 6 6.47 3.87 -12.67
C LYS A 6 6.43 2.38 -13.01
N ASP A 7 7.59 1.72 -13.09
CA ASP A 7 7.68 0.30 -13.40
C ASP A 7 6.94 -0.55 -12.36
N SER A 8 7.05 -0.18 -11.07
CA SER A 8 6.32 -0.84 -9.99
C SER A 8 4.80 -0.70 -10.13
N LEU A 9 4.31 0.51 -10.43
CA LEU A 9 2.89 0.77 -10.64
C LEU A 9 2.35 0.06 -11.89
N ILE A 10 3.07 0.12 -13.01
CA ILE A 10 2.71 -0.58 -14.25
C ILE A 10 2.66 -2.09 -14.03
N TYR A 11 3.64 -2.63 -13.28
CA TYR A 11 3.60 -4.04 -12.89
C TYR A 11 2.33 -4.36 -12.10
N GLY A 12 2.03 -3.58 -11.06
CA GLY A 12 0.82 -3.76 -10.25
C GLY A 12 -0.46 -3.72 -11.08
N LEU A 13 -0.60 -2.75 -11.96
CA LEU A 13 -1.74 -2.63 -12.87
C LEU A 13 -1.87 -3.86 -13.79
N SER A 14 -0.74 -4.45 -14.21
CA SER A 14 -0.74 -5.65 -15.06
C SER A 14 -1.18 -6.92 -14.33
N GLN A 15 -1.16 -6.93 -12.99
CA GLN A 15 -1.59 -8.07 -12.17
C GLN A 15 -3.09 -8.03 -11.83
N MET A 16 -3.78 -6.94 -12.14
CA MET A 16 -5.21 -6.79 -11.88
C MET A 16 -6.03 -7.82 -12.67
N LYS A 17 -7.04 -8.37 -12.03
CA LYS A 17 -7.92 -9.40 -12.59
C LYS A 17 -9.31 -8.83 -12.86
N PRO A 18 -10.07 -9.42 -13.78
CA PRO A 18 -11.50 -9.12 -13.93
C PRO A 18 -12.21 -9.27 -12.56
N GLY A 19 -12.95 -8.24 -12.16
CA GLY A 19 -13.62 -8.18 -10.86
C GLY A 19 -12.87 -7.40 -9.78
N ASP A 20 -11.58 -7.15 -9.95
CA ASP A 20 -10.85 -6.23 -9.05
C ASP A 20 -11.33 -4.79 -9.27
N LEU A 21 -11.29 -4.02 -8.19
CA LEU A 21 -11.52 -2.57 -8.19
C LEU A 21 -10.23 -1.86 -7.83
N PHE A 22 -9.94 -0.74 -8.48
CA PHE A 22 -8.71 -0.01 -8.19
C PHE A 22 -8.84 1.49 -8.40
N ASN A 23 -7.92 2.23 -7.81
CA ASN A 23 -7.65 3.64 -8.08
C ASN A 23 -6.14 3.91 -8.03
N VAL A 24 -5.72 5.04 -8.58
CA VAL A 24 -4.32 5.50 -8.50
C VAL A 24 -4.31 6.93 -7.98
N ILE A 25 -3.49 7.17 -6.95
CA ILE A 25 -3.28 8.48 -6.34
C ILE A 25 -1.82 8.85 -6.52
N ARG A 26 -1.54 9.96 -7.20
CA ARG A 26 -0.21 10.53 -7.23
C ARG A 26 -0.10 11.63 -6.18
N PHE A 27 1.08 11.85 -5.64
CA PHE A 27 1.33 12.94 -4.70
C PHE A 27 2.78 13.44 -4.77
N ASP A 28 2.92 14.72 -4.45
CA ASP A 28 4.15 15.44 -4.18
C ASP A 28 3.86 16.45 -3.06
N ASP A 29 3.97 17.77 -3.29
CA ASP A 29 3.40 18.83 -2.43
C ASP A 29 1.88 18.93 -2.59
N THR A 30 1.34 18.31 -3.63
CA THR A 30 -0.07 18.23 -3.99
C THR A 30 -0.49 16.77 -4.19
N MET A 31 -1.77 16.55 -4.38
CA MET A 31 -2.32 15.21 -4.62
C MET A 31 -3.34 15.25 -5.75
N ASP A 32 -3.26 14.27 -6.66
CA ASP A 32 -4.31 14.01 -7.65
C ASP A 32 -4.72 12.54 -7.60
N GLN A 33 -6.01 12.34 -7.73
CA GLN A 33 -6.65 11.04 -7.77
C GLN A 33 -7.18 10.79 -9.17
N LEU A 34 -6.80 9.67 -9.78
CA LEU A 34 -7.15 9.37 -11.17
C LEU A 34 -8.67 9.21 -11.37
N PHE A 35 -9.34 8.54 -10.44
CA PHE A 35 -10.78 8.36 -10.43
C PHE A 35 -11.38 8.90 -9.14
N ALA A 36 -12.62 9.36 -9.17
CA ALA A 36 -13.31 9.87 -7.98
C ALA A 36 -13.51 8.77 -6.92
N ASP A 37 -13.64 7.51 -7.34
CA ASP A 37 -13.73 6.31 -6.49
C ASP A 37 -13.03 5.16 -7.20
N ALA A 38 -12.92 3.99 -6.53
CA ALA A 38 -12.37 2.79 -7.16
C ALA A 38 -13.25 2.33 -8.34
N VAL A 39 -12.62 1.99 -9.44
CA VAL A 39 -13.28 1.54 -10.68
C VAL A 39 -12.86 0.12 -11.03
N SER A 40 -13.66 -0.55 -11.85
CA SER A 40 -13.36 -1.90 -12.32
C SER A 40 -12.04 -1.96 -13.10
N ALA A 41 -11.27 -3.02 -12.87
CA ALA A 41 -10.03 -3.30 -13.59
C ALA A 41 -10.31 -3.85 -15.01
N ASP A 42 -11.10 -3.12 -15.78
CA ASP A 42 -11.29 -3.39 -17.19
C ASP A 42 -10.16 -2.80 -18.04
N ARG A 43 -10.13 -3.16 -19.32
CA ARG A 43 -9.08 -2.74 -20.22
C ARG A 43 -8.99 -1.21 -20.36
N GLU A 44 -10.12 -0.53 -20.45
CA GLU A 44 -10.14 0.93 -20.62
C GLU A 44 -9.56 1.64 -19.40
N ASN A 45 -10.01 1.28 -18.20
CA ASN A 45 -9.53 1.87 -16.95
C ASN A 45 -8.06 1.55 -16.70
N ILE A 46 -7.60 0.34 -17.02
CA ILE A 46 -6.18 -0.04 -16.91
C ILE A 46 -5.32 0.80 -17.87
N GLU A 47 -5.74 0.98 -19.13
CA GLU A 47 -4.98 1.80 -20.08
C GLU A 47 -4.97 3.29 -19.68
N ARG A 48 -6.06 3.81 -19.13
CA ARG A 48 -6.09 5.16 -18.54
C ARG A 48 -5.11 5.30 -17.38
N ALA A 49 -5.05 4.29 -16.51
CA ALA A 49 -4.13 4.28 -15.38
C ALA A 49 -2.67 4.22 -15.83
N LYS A 50 -2.34 3.40 -16.82
CA LYS A 50 -0.99 3.35 -17.40
C LYS A 50 -0.59 4.69 -18.00
N ALA A 51 -1.47 5.31 -18.79
CA ALA A 51 -1.21 6.64 -19.36
C ALA A 51 -1.00 7.71 -18.27
N PHE A 52 -1.78 7.65 -17.18
CA PHE A 52 -1.59 8.51 -16.02
C PHE A 52 -0.23 8.31 -15.37
N VAL A 53 0.17 7.05 -15.14
CA VAL A 53 1.48 6.70 -14.56
C VAL A 53 2.63 7.13 -15.46
N ASP A 54 2.53 6.94 -16.78
CA ASP A 54 3.55 7.35 -17.74
C ASP A 54 3.76 8.87 -17.74
N GLY A 55 2.70 9.63 -17.49
CA GLY A 55 2.73 11.11 -17.40
C GLY A 55 3.33 11.64 -16.08
N LEU A 56 3.60 10.81 -15.08
CA LEU A 56 4.13 11.27 -13.79
C LEU A 56 5.53 11.84 -13.94
N ASN A 57 5.80 12.92 -13.21
CA ASN A 57 7.12 13.54 -13.10
C ASN A 57 7.45 13.78 -11.63
N ALA A 58 8.74 13.72 -11.30
CA ALA A 58 9.21 14.06 -9.96
C ALA A 58 9.31 15.58 -9.82
N ASN A 59 8.34 16.19 -9.18
CA ASN A 59 8.30 17.62 -8.89
C ASN A 59 7.89 17.83 -7.44
N GLY A 60 8.61 18.69 -6.71
CA GLY A 60 8.23 19.08 -5.35
C GLY A 60 8.68 18.15 -4.23
N GLY A 61 8.05 18.28 -3.08
CA GLY A 61 8.34 17.56 -1.86
C GLY A 61 7.59 16.23 -1.72
N THR A 62 7.40 15.78 -0.48
CA THR A 62 6.76 14.48 -0.18
C THR A 62 5.75 14.66 0.96
N GLU A 63 4.55 15.07 0.62
CA GLU A 63 3.44 15.21 1.57
C GLU A 63 2.63 13.91 1.64
N MET A 64 2.93 13.04 2.62
CA MET A 64 2.34 11.70 2.71
C MET A 64 0.97 11.65 3.39
N ILE A 65 0.63 12.63 4.24
CA ILE A 65 -0.57 12.58 5.07
C ILE A 65 -1.85 12.68 4.25
N PRO A 66 -2.01 13.68 3.34
CA PRO A 66 -3.21 13.79 2.52
C PRO A 66 -3.47 12.56 1.65
N PRO A 67 -2.49 12.01 0.88
CA PRO A 67 -2.70 10.83 0.06
C PRO A 67 -2.98 9.58 0.89
N MET A 68 -2.34 9.39 2.04
CA MET A 68 -2.64 8.28 2.94
C MET A 68 -4.09 8.37 3.44
N ARG A 69 -4.52 9.55 3.85
CA ARG A 69 -5.91 9.77 4.29
C ARG A 69 -6.91 9.50 3.16
N ALA A 70 -6.63 9.98 1.95
CA ALA A 70 -7.47 9.72 0.78
C ALA A 70 -7.51 8.23 0.42
N ALA A 71 -6.37 7.56 0.46
CA ALA A 71 -6.27 6.13 0.20
C ALA A 71 -7.00 5.27 1.25
N LEU A 72 -7.09 5.71 2.49
CA LEU A 72 -7.80 5.01 3.57
C LEU A 72 -9.30 5.36 3.63
N LEU A 73 -9.74 6.41 2.94
CA LEU A 73 -11.16 6.73 2.85
C LEU A 73 -11.89 5.63 2.08
N ASP A 74 -12.83 4.97 2.76
CA ASP A 74 -13.57 3.83 2.22
C ASP A 74 -15.05 4.17 2.08
N SER A 75 -15.47 4.47 0.86
CA SER A 75 -16.87 4.75 0.52
C SER A 75 -17.75 3.49 0.56
N HIS A 76 -17.14 2.30 0.62
CA HIS A 76 -17.80 1.00 0.62
C HIS A 76 -17.42 0.15 1.84
N ALA A 77 -17.40 0.76 3.03
CA ALA A 77 -16.93 0.11 4.26
C ALA A 77 -17.70 -1.18 4.64
N SER A 78 -18.91 -1.37 4.12
CA SER A 78 -19.72 -2.57 4.31
C SER A 78 -19.46 -3.68 3.28
N ASP A 79 -18.63 -3.44 2.28
CA ASP A 79 -18.28 -4.47 1.30
C ASP A 79 -17.39 -5.55 1.95
N THR A 80 -17.89 -6.77 1.97
CA THR A 80 -17.18 -7.96 2.48
C THR A 80 -16.67 -8.88 1.35
N SER A 81 -16.93 -8.53 0.10
CA SER A 81 -16.55 -9.31 -1.06
C SER A 81 -15.15 -9.00 -1.59
N HIS A 82 -14.64 -7.80 -1.28
CA HIS A 82 -13.31 -7.36 -1.70
C HIS A 82 -12.43 -7.05 -0.48
N LEU A 83 -11.21 -7.58 -0.47
CA LEU A 83 -10.18 -7.15 0.46
C LEU A 83 -9.60 -5.82 -0.04
N ARG A 84 -9.65 -4.81 0.82
CA ARG A 84 -9.14 -3.48 0.49
C ARG A 84 -7.67 -3.35 0.84
N GLN A 85 -6.85 -3.04 -0.15
CA GLN A 85 -5.40 -2.95 -0.01
C GLN A 85 -4.89 -1.63 -0.55
N VAL A 86 -3.99 -0.99 0.18
CA VAL A 86 -3.29 0.23 -0.19
C VAL A 86 -1.82 -0.12 -0.38
N VAL A 87 -1.30 0.07 -1.58
CA VAL A 87 0.13 -0.04 -1.88
C VAL A 87 0.69 1.37 -1.99
N PHE A 88 1.47 1.78 -1.00
CA PHE A 88 2.00 3.13 -0.87
C PHE A 88 3.48 3.16 -1.24
N LEU A 89 3.80 3.79 -2.38
CA LEU A 89 5.15 3.88 -2.91
C LEU A 89 5.75 5.26 -2.63
N THR A 90 6.96 5.31 -2.08
CA THR A 90 7.69 6.55 -1.87
C THR A 90 9.19 6.31 -1.77
N ASP A 91 9.99 7.30 -2.13
CA ASP A 91 11.44 7.35 -1.92
C ASP A 91 11.84 8.36 -0.85
N GLY A 92 10.85 9.05 -0.28
CA GLY A 92 11.05 10.15 0.65
C GLY A 92 10.97 9.75 2.12
N ALA A 93 11.51 10.64 2.93
CA ALA A 93 11.28 10.70 4.37
C ALA A 93 10.37 11.90 4.69
N ILE A 94 9.64 11.81 5.79
CA ILE A 94 8.81 12.93 6.29
C ILE A 94 9.27 13.33 7.69
N GLY A 95 9.04 14.60 8.04
CA GLY A 95 9.35 15.12 9.36
C GLY A 95 8.27 14.88 10.41
N ASN A 96 7.12 14.35 10.04
CA ASN A 96 5.94 14.18 10.89
C ASN A 96 5.44 12.72 10.93
N GLU A 97 6.35 11.80 11.20
CA GLU A 97 6.09 10.34 11.23
C GLU A 97 4.92 9.97 12.14
N GLU A 98 4.83 10.56 13.31
CA GLU A 98 3.76 10.30 14.28
C GLU A 98 2.37 10.62 13.73
N GLN A 99 2.26 11.67 12.91
CA GLN A 99 1.00 12.03 12.27
C GLN A 99 0.60 11.00 11.20
N LEU A 100 1.57 10.46 10.46
CA LEU A 100 1.32 9.36 9.52
C LEU A 100 0.84 8.12 10.26
N PHE A 101 1.51 7.72 11.34
CA PHE A 101 1.11 6.58 12.16
C PHE A 101 -0.29 6.73 12.74
N ALA A 102 -0.60 7.92 13.27
CA ALA A 102 -1.95 8.23 13.76
C ALA A 102 -3.00 8.17 12.65
N THR A 103 -2.66 8.65 11.45
CA THR A 103 -3.56 8.61 10.28
C THR A 103 -3.87 7.17 9.89
N ILE A 104 -2.86 6.30 9.81
CA ILE A 104 -3.04 4.88 9.50
C ILE A 104 -3.88 4.22 10.60
N SER A 105 -3.48 4.35 11.86
CA SER A 105 -4.15 3.67 12.98
C SER A 105 -5.63 4.05 13.11
N LYS A 106 -5.96 5.31 12.87
CA LYS A 106 -7.36 5.81 12.98
C LYS A 106 -8.20 5.53 11.74
N GLY A 107 -7.57 5.53 10.56
CA GLY A 107 -8.26 5.42 9.28
C GLY A 107 -8.24 4.01 8.66
N LEU A 108 -7.54 3.04 9.27
CA LEU A 108 -7.29 1.74 8.64
C LEU A 108 -8.58 1.00 8.25
N GLY A 109 -9.58 0.95 9.12
CA GLY A 109 -10.81 0.20 8.86
C GLY A 109 -10.53 -1.24 8.43
N ARG A 110 -11.14 -1.67 7.33
CA ARG A 110 -10.90 -2.97 6.69
C ARG A 110 -9.70 -2.99 5.75
N SER A 111 -9.00 -1.86 5.59
CA SER A 111 -7.85 -1.75 4.67
C SER A 111 -6.62 -2.46 5.20
N ARG A 112 -5.69 -2.76 4.29
CA ARG A 112 -4.32 -3.19 4.59
C ARG A 112 -3.37 -2.24 3.87
N VAL A 113 -2.28 -1.83 4.53
CA VAL A 113 -1.31 -0.87 3.98
C VAL A 113 0.03 -1.57 3.78
N PHE A 114 0.45 -1.64 2.54
CA PHE A 114 1.75 -2.16 2.12
C PHE A 114 2.64 -0.98 1.73
N MET A 115 3.79 -0.87 2.39
CA MET A 115 4.74 0.20 2.11
C MET A 115 5.81 -0.28 1.14
N VAL A 116 6.08 0.50 0.10
CA VAL A 116 7.15 0.24 -0.86
C VAL A 116 8.12 1.42 -0.83
N GLY A 117 9.31 1.19 -0.31
CA GLY A 117 10.39 2.18 -0.27
C GLY A 117 11.30 2.02 -1.47
N ILE A 118 11.44 3.09 -2.25
CA ILE A 118 12.21 3.09 -3.50
C ILE A 118 13.51 3.87 -3.31
N GLY A 119 14.60 3.37 -3.88
CA GLY A 119 15.91 4.02 -3.86
C GLY A 119 16.87 3.44 -2.83
N SER A 120 18.06 4.05 -2.72
CA SER A 120 19.19 3.48 -1.99
C SER A 120 19.06 3.53 -0.46
N ALA A 121 18.27 4.45 0.07
CA ALA A 121 18.18 4.66 1.51
C ALA A 121 16.78 5.17 1.96
N PRO A 122 15.72 4.37 1.79
CA PRO A 122 14.42 4.73 2.34
C PRO A 122 14.49 4.74 3.88
N ASN A 123 13.63 5.53 4.53
CA ASN A 123 13.48 5.49 5.98
C ASN A 123 12.82 4.16 6.40
N SER A 124 13.64 3.14 6.61
CA SER A 124 13.17 1.78 6.92
C SER A 124 12.35 1.71 8.21
N TYR A 125 12.67 2.53 9.21
CA TYR A 125 11.89 2.60 10.46
C TYR A 125 10.46 3.08 10.16
N LEU A 126 10.34 4.21 9.48
CA LEU A 126 9.04 4.77 9.07
C LEU A 126 8.22 3.74 8.28
N MET A 127 8.84 3.15 7.26
CA MET A 127 8.18 2.20 6.36
C MET A 127 7.70 0.94 7.08
N THR A 128 8.57 0.35 7.91
CA THR A 128 8.23 -0.84 8.68
C THR A 128 7.10 -0.55 9.67
N ARG A 129 7.21 0.56 10.40
CA ARG A 129 6.20 0.92 11.41
C ARG A 129 4.84 1.25 10.79
N ALA A 130 4.84 1.96 9.65
CA ALA A 130 3.61 2.26 8.91
C ALA A 130 2.95 0.97 8.37
N ALA A 131 3.74 0.04 7.83
CA ALA A 131 3.25 -1.25 7.36
C ALA A 131 2.67 -2.11 8.50
N GLU A 132 3.35 -2.19 9.65
CA GLU A 132 2.85 -2.90 10.84
C GLU A 132 1.49 -2.36 11.30
N LEU A 133 1.37 -1.03 11.45
CA LEU A 133 0.11 -0.38 11.81
C LEU A 133 -0.98 -0.60 10.76
N GLY A 134 -0.58 -0.71 9.49
CA GLY A 134 -1.45 -1.04 8.37
C GLY A 134 -1.76 -2.52 8.21
N ARG A 135 -1.24 -3.40 9.07
CA ARG A 135 -1.37 -4.87 8.98
C ARG A 135 -0.88 -5.43 7.63
N GLY A 136 0.08 -4.78 7.03
CA GLY A 136 0.73 -5.17 5.79
C GLY A 136 2.23 -5.35 5.99
N THR A 137 2.99 -5.26 4.90
CA THR A 137 4.45 -5.45 4.90
C THR A 137 5.19 -4.28 4.25
N PHE A 138 6.47 -4.16 4.56
CA PHE A 138 7.39 -3.24 3.90
C PHE A 138 8.22 -3.98 2.86
N THR A 139 8.26 -3.44 1.66
CA THR A 139 9.10 -3.91 0.55
C THR A 139 10.10 -2.83 0.17
N HIS A 140 11.39 -3.15 0.12
CA HIS A 140 12.42 -2.25 -0.35
C HIS A 140 12.84 -2.60 -1.79
N ILE A 141 12.93 -1.57 -2.64
CA ILE A 141 13.41 -1.65 -4.02
C ILE A 141 14.59 -0.69 -4.16
N GLY A 142 15.80 -1.19 -3.99
CA GLY A 142 17.04 -0.40 -4.06
C GLY A 142 17.42 -0.02 -5.48
N GLU A 143 17.29 -0.95 -6.42
CA GLU A 143 17.72 -0.78 -7.80
C GLU A 143 16.60 -1.11 -8.80
N ALA A 144 16.68 -0.53 -9.99
CA ALA A 144 15.69 -0.76 -11.05
C ALA A 144 15.57 -2.24 -11.45
N ALA A 145 16.68 -2.97 -11.41
CA ALA A 145 16.71 -4.40 -11.73
C ALA A 145 15.90 -5.26 -10.73
N GLU A 146 15.67 -4.79 -9.52
CA GLU A 146 14.92 -5.52 -8.48
C GLU A 146 13.40 -5.34 -8.61
N VAL A 147 12.92 -4.32 -9.35
CA VAL A 147 11.49 -3.95 -9.41
C VAL A 147 10.62 -5.17 -9.69
N THR A 148 10.89 -5.89 -10.78
CA THR A 148 10.05 -7.03 -11.18
C THR A 148 9.99 -8.10 -10.10
N ALA A 149 11.12 -8.51 -9.55
CA ALA A 149 11.17 -9.57 -8.53
C ALA A 149 10.46 -9.14 -7.24
N ARG A 150 10.75 -7.93 -6.73
CA ARG A 150 10.14 -7.40 -5.50
C ARG A 150 8.64 -7.18 -5.62
N MET A 151 8.20 -6.65 -6.76
CA MET A 151 6.77 -6.44 -7.00
C MET A 151 6.05 -7.76 -7.26
N GLN A 152 6.69 -8.73 -7.90
CA GLN A 152 6.15 -10.09 -8.05
C GLN A 152 5.92 -10.75 -6.70
N ASP A 153 6.88 -10.66 -5.79
CA ASP A 153 6.75 -11.18 -4.42
C ASP A 153 5.60 -10.49 -3.67
N LEU A 154 5.54 -9.16 -3.74
CA LEU A 154 4.49 -8.38 -3.09
C LEU A 154 3.10 -8.74 -3.65
N PHE A 155 2.91 -8.69 -4.97
CA PHE A 155 1.61 -8.99 -5.58
C PHE A 155 1.24 -10.48 -5.50
N GLY A 156 2.22 -11.37 -5.44
CA GLY A 156 2.01 -12.78 -5.12
C GLY A 156 1.41 -12.99 -3.74
N LYS A 157 1.89 -12.23 -2.75
CA LYS A 157 1.33 -12.21 -1.39
C LYS A 157 -0.07 -11.63 -1.38
N ILE A 158 -0.21 -10.36 -1.76
CA ILE A 158 -1.46 -9.61 -1.59
C ILE A 158 -2.61 -10.12 -2.46
N GLY A 159 -2.31 -10.80 -3.56
CA GLY A 159 -3.31 -11.42 -4.43
C GLY A 159 -3.91 -12.72 -3.91
N SER A 160 -3.42 -13.24 -2.78
CA SER A 160 -3.88 -14.52 -2.22
C SER A 160 -3.78 -14.53 -0.70
N PRO A 161 -4.53 -13.68 0.02
CA PRO A 161 -4.60 -13.75 1.48
C PRO A 161 -5.22 -15.08 1.90
N VAL A 162 -4.60 -15.77 2.87
CA VAL A 162 -5.03 -17.11 3.30
C VAL A 162 -5.87 -17.02 4.56
N VAL A 163 -5.46 -16.19 5.52
CA VAL A 163 -6.16 -16.01 6.79
C VAL A 163 -6.12 -14.55 7.22
N THR A 164 -7.28 -13.98 7.50
CA THR A 164 -7.46 -12.63 8.02
C THR A 164 -8.01 -12.65 9.44
N GLU A 165 -7.91 -11.54 10.17
CA GLU A 165 -8.47 -11.38 11.52
C GLU A 165 -7.94 -12.38 12.54
N LEU A 166 -6.66 -12.71 12.48
CA LEU A 166 -6.02 -13.57 13.48
C LEU A 166 -6.12 -12.95 14.88
N LYS A 167 -6.52 -13.77 15.83
CA LYS A 167 -6.55 -13.43 17.25
C LYS A 167 -5.71 -14.45 18.01
N ALA A 168 -4.87 -13.97 18.92
CA ALA A 168 -4.18 -14.83 19.88
C ALA A 168 -4.80 -14.62 21.26
N GLU A 169 -5.21 -15.71 21.90
CA GLU A 169 -5.72 -15.70 23.27
C GLU A 169 -4.77 -16.49 24.16
N LEU A 170 -4.35 -15.88 25.27
CA LEU A 170 -3.58 -16.57 26.30
C LEU A 170 -4.53 -17.21 27.30
N VAL A 171 -4.47 -18.54 27.38
CA VAL A 171 -5.18 -19.30 28.43
C VAL A 171 -4.23 -19.45 29.61
N GLY A 172 -4.43 -18.67 30.66
CA GLY A 172 -3.60 -18.70 31.88
C GLY A 172 -3.21 -17.31 32.40
N ASN A 173 -2.11 -17.23 33.15
CA ASN A 173 -1.65 -16.00 33.80
C ASN A 173 -1.41 -14.84 32.81
N ALA A 174 -1.66 -13.61 33.29
CA ALA A 174 -1.55 -12.38 32.53
C ALA A 174 -0.17 -12.18 31.89
N ALA A 175 -0.02 -12.62 30.65
CA ALA A 175 1.08 -12.26 29.79
C ALA A 175 0.57 -11.33 28.68
N ARG A 176 1.41 -10.40 28.24
CA ARG A 176 1.10 -9.52 27.13
C ARG A 176 1.55 -10.19 25.84
N ILE A 177 0.66 -10.22 24.84
CA ILE A 177 1.00 -10.67 23.50
C ILE A 177 1.58 -9.47 22.72
N THR A 178 2.70 -9.66 22.08
CA THR A 178 3.31 -8.65 21.19
C THR A 178 3.58 -9.31 19.84
N PRO A 179 3.15 -8.69 18.72
CA PRO A 179 2.43 -7.42 18.59
C PRO A 179 0.97 -7.50 19.08
N ASP A 180 0.41 -6.36 19.50
CA ASP A 180 -0.99 -6.26 19.96
C ASP A 180 -2.01 -6.58 18.85
N MET A 181 -1.62 -6.37 17.57
CA MET A 181 -2.37 -6.81 16.39
C MET A 181 -1.51 -7.78 15.58
N LEU A 182 -2.05 -8.96 15.32
CA LEU A 182 -1.40 -9.93 14.46
C LEU A 182 -1.58 -9.53 12.98
N PRO A 183 -0.53 -9.65 12.15
CA PRO A 183 -0.66 -9.50 10.72
C PRO A 183 -1.57 -10.58 10.13
N ASP A 184 -2.13 -10.32 8.95
CA ASP A 184 -2.79 -11.36 8.18
C ASP A 184 -1.74 -12.36 7.67
N LEU A 185 -2.08 -13.64 7.56
CA LEU A 185 -1.21 -14.63 6.95
C LEU A 185 -1.47 -14.72 5.45
N TYR A 186 -0.41 -14.64 4.69
CA TYR A 186 -0.43 -14.77 3.24
C TYR A 186 0.17 -16.11 2.82
N ARG A 187 -0.11 -16.51 1.58
CA ARG A 187 0.37 -17.78 1.04
C ARG A 187 1.90 -17.84 1.08
N GLY A 188 2.45 -18.81 1.81
CA GLY A 188 3.89 -19.05 1.94
C GLY A 188 4.53 -18.50 3.22
N GLU A 189 3.73 -17.97 4.14
CA GLU A 189 4.16 -17.57 5.50
C GLU A 189 3.86 -18.65 6.54
#